data_db4b855d5320d44eb3ea311c29ead1d5
#
_entry.id   db4b855d5320d44eb3ea311c29ead1d5
#
_cell.length_a   1.000
_cell.length_b   1.000
_cell.length_c   1.000
_cell.angle_alpha   90.00
_cell.angle_beta   90.00
_cell.angle_gamma   90.00
#
_symmetry.space_group_name_H-M   'P 1'
#
loop_
_entity.id
_entity.type
_entity.pdbx_description
1 polymer ?
#
loop_
_entity_poly.entity_id
_entity_poly.type
_entity_poly.pdbx_seq_one_letter_code
_entity_poly.pdbx_strand_id
1 'polypeptide(L)'
;MASLDDLKKRITSVKSTQKITKAMKMVAAAKLKRAQESAEKGRPYSEKMNNVILNLSNGISDKSNAPKLLSGSGKEQIHLCVVMTSDRGLCGGFNSNIIKKAKSYFAKLAQEGKELRIITVGSKGNDQLKRFYGDKIIENISFKNSKNANYFDADKVGKIIIEKFEKEEFDICTIFYNQFKNVITQIPQEQQIIPLNTSEKDENSLEDNYEFEPEEDEILSNLLPKNISTQIFKAMLENSASEQGSRMSAMDNATRNAGEMVDKLTIQYNRSRQAAITKELIEIISGAESL
;
A
#
# COMPACT_ATOMS: atom_id res chain seq x y z
N MET A 1 -26.33 -11.69 -34.04
CA MET A 1 -25.23 -12.61 -33.63
C MET A 1 -23.91 -11.92 -33.93
N ALA A 2 -22.89 -12.10 -33.09
CA ALA A 2 -21.55 -11.55 -33.38
C ALA A 2 -21.01 -12.22 -34.66
N SER A 3 -20.41 -11.42 -35.57
CA SER A 3 -19.85 -11.97 -36.80
C SER A 3 -18.64 -12.86 -36.49
N LEU A 4 -18.30 -13.79 -37.38
CA LEU A 4 -17.12 -14.65 -37.25
C LEU A 4 -15.82 -13.82 -37.11
N ASP A 5 -15.76 -12.70 -37.83
CA ASP A 5 -14.62 -11.77 -37.74
C ASP A 5 -14.54 -11.09 -36.37
N ASP A 6 -15.67 -10.70 -35.79
CA ASP A 6 -15.70 -10.11 -34.44
C ASP A 6 -15.22 -11.09 -33.38
N LEU A 7 -15.67 -12.35 -33.47
CA LEU A 7 -15.20 -13.40 -32.57
C LEU A 7 -13.69 -13.66 -32.71
N LYS A 8 -13.17 -13.69 -33.93
CA LYS A 8 -11.75 -13.85 -34.22
C LYS A 8 -10.92 -12.69 -33.66
N LYS A 9 -11.38 -11.45 -33.85
CA LYS A 9 -10.75 -10.24 -33.28
C LYS A 9 -10.74 -10.29 -31.74
N ARG A 10 -11.86 -10.68 -31.13
CA ARG A 10 -11.95 -10.83 -29.67
C ARG A 10 -11.00 -11.89 -29.12
N ILE A 11 -10.90 -13.06 -29.76
CA ILE A 11 -9.96 -14.13 -29.37
C ILE A 11 -8.52 -13.58 -29.41
N THR A 12 -8.16 -12.89 -30.48
CA THR A 12 -6.79 -12.30 -30.64
C THR A 12 -6.51 -11.25 -29.55
N SER A 13 -7.47 -10.39 -29.26
CA SER A 13 -7.34 -9.35 -28.21
C SER A 13 -7.17 -9.98 -26.82
N VAL A 14 -7.99 -11.00 -26.46
CA VAL A 14 -7.89 -11.66 -25.17
C VAL A 14 -6.59 -12.46 -25.04
N LYS A 15 -6.12 -13.12 -26.10
CA LYS A 15 -4.80 -13.76 -26.15
C LYS A 15 -3.66 -12.77 -25.91
N SER A 16 -3.75 -11.57 -26.48
CA SER A 16 -2.79 -10.50 -26.23
C SER A 16 -2.81 -10.05 -24.77
N THR A 17 -4.02 -9.84 -24.20
CA THR A 17 -4.20 -9.49 -22.78
C THR A 17 -3.59 -10.57 -21.87
N GLN A 18 -3.80 -11.84 -22.17
CA GLN A 18 -3.22 -12.97 -21.44
C GLN A 18 -1.69 -12.95 -21.43
N LYS A 19 -1.08 -12.64 -22.57
CA LYS A 19 0.39 -12.49 -22.66
C LYS A 19 0.90 -11.32 -21.83
N ILE A 20 0.20 -10.18 -21.85
CA ILE A 20 0.55 -9.00 -21.08
C ILE A 20 0.44 -9.27 -19.58
N THR A 21 -0.66 -9.85 -19.12
CA THR A 21 -0.86 -10.16 -17.69
C THR A 21 0.15 -11.18 -17.19
N LYS A 22 0.49 -12.19 -18.00
CA LYS A 22 1.56 -13.15 -17.69
C LYS A 22 2.92 -12.48 -17.54
N ALA A 23 3.28 -11.54 -18.44
CA ALA A 23 4.51 -10.76 -18.33
C ALA A 23 4.50 -9.87 -17.07
N MET A 24 3.37 -9.20 -16.78
CA MET A 24 3.23 -8.38 -15.56
C MET A 24 3.35 -9.20 -14.28
N LYS A 25 2.82 -10.43 -14.24
CA LYS A 25 3.02 -11.36 -13.13
C LYS A 25 4.50 -11.63 -12.90
N MET A 26 5.27 -11.94 -13.96
CA MET A 26 6.71 -12.21 -13.85
C MET A 26 7.50 -11.00 -13.33
N VAL A 27 7.18 -9.80 -13.83
CA VAL A 27 7.80 -8.56 -13.36
C VAL A 27 7.46 -8.28 -11.90
N ALA A 28 6.20 -8.49 -11.50
CA ALA A 28 5.77 -8.33 -10.11
C ALA A 28 6.49 -9.32 -9.18
N ALA A 29 6.66 -10.59 -9.59
CA ALA A 29 7.40 -11.60 -8.83
C ALA A 29 8.88 -11.20 -8.62
N ALA A 30 9.54 -10.72 -9.66
CA ALA A 30 10.93 -10.26 -9.55
C ALA A 30 11.08 -9.04 -8.62
N LYS A 31 10.11 -8.10 -8.67
CA LYS A 31 10.08 -6.94 -7.78
C LYS A 31 9.74 -7.33 -6.34
N LEU A 32 8.82 -8.27 -6.16
CA LEU A 32 8.46 -8.79 -4.84
C LEU A 32 9.67 -9.36 -4.12
N LYS A 33 10.44 -10.22 -4.79
CA LYS A 33 11.64 -10.81 -4.18
C LYS A 33 12.58 -9.72 -3.62
N ARG A 34 12.86 -8.68 -4.42
CA ARG A 34 13.73 -7.56 -3.99
C ARG A 34 13.11 -6.76 -2.84
N ALA A 35 11.80 -6.49 -2.90
CA ALA A 35 11.11 -5.74 -1.86
C ALA A 35 11.06 -6.52 -0.55
N GLN A 36 10.84 -7.83 -0.61
CA GLN A 36 10.86 -8.73 0.55
C GLN A 36 12.25 -8.77 1.19
N GLU A 37 13.30 -9.00 0.42
CA GLU A 37 14.69 -8.96 0.91
C GLU A 37 15.04 -7.63 1.59
N SER A 38 14.55 -6.51 1.03
CA SER A 38 14.76 -5.18 1.62
C SER A 38 13.96 -4.99 2.92
N ALA A 39 12.71 -5.47 2.98
CA ALA A 39 11.89 -5.40 4.17
C ALA A 39 12.47 -6.25 5.31
N GLU A 40 12.88 -7.48 5.02
CA GLU A 40 13.49 -8.39 5.99
C GLU A 40 14.81 -7.83 6.56
N LYS A 41 15.63 -7.19 5.72
CA LYS A 41 16.87 -6.52 6.17
C LYS A 41 16.61 -5.25 6.99
N GLY A 42 15.49 -4.56 6.74
CA GLY A 42 15.15 -3.32 7.45
C GLY A 42 14.52 -3.56 8.84
N ARG A 43 13.85 -4.70 9.04
CA ARG A 43 13.17 -5.01 10.32
C ARG A 43 14.07 -4.97 11.54
N PRO A 44 15.23 -5.65 11.58
CA PRO A 44 16.07 -5.67 12.77
C PRO A 44 16.56 -4.28 13.21
N TYR A 45 16.84 -3.40 12.25
CA TYR A 45 17.25 -2.03 12.56
C TYR A 45 16.12 -1.23 13.20
N SER A 46 14.92 -1.30 12.64
CA SER A 46 13.76 -0.59 13.19
C SER A 46 13.33 -1.12 14.55
N GLU A 47 13.45 -2.42 14.80
CA GLU A 47 13.19 -3.06 16.10
C GLU A 47 14.19 -2.62 17.15
N LYS A 48 15.49 -2.70 16.84
CA LYS A 48 16.55 -2.24 17.75
C LYS A 48 16.44 -0.74 18.07
N MET A 49 16.18 0.09 17.06
CA MET A 49 15.97 1.53 17.24
C MET A 49 14.79 1.79 18.20
N ASN A 50 13.68 1.07 18.02
CA ASN A 50 12.51 1.20 18.88
C ASN A 50 12.83 0.78 20.32
N ASN A 51 13.56 -0.32 20.53
CA ASN A 51 13.95 -0.80 21.85
C ASN A 51 14.88 0.19 22.57
N VAL A 52 15.86 0.78 21.86
CA VAL A 52 16.74 1.81 22.44
C VAL A 52 15.92 3.03 22.89
N ILE A 53 14.97 3.48 22.08
CA ILE A 53 14.13 4.62 22.44
C ILE A 53 13.20 4.29 23.62
N LEU A 54 12.63 3.08 23.66
CA LEU A 54 11.82 2.63 24.80
C LEU A 54 12.65 2.59 26.09
N ASN A 55 13.87 2.09 26.05
CA ASN A 55 14.77 2.06 27.21
C ASN A 55 15.12 3.48 27.67
N LEU A 56 15.50 4.38 26.76
CA LEU A 56 15.74 5.79 27.07
C LEU A 56 14.50 6.48 27.64
N SER A 57 13.31 6.23 27.07
CA SER A 57 12.06 6.83 27.54
C SER A 57 11.65 6.39 28.93
N ASN A 58 12.02 5.16 29.33
CA ASN A 58 11.80 4.64 30.68
C ASN A 58 12.77 5.22 31.72
N GLY A 59 13.95 5.67 31.30
CA GLY A 59 14.95 6.34 32.15
C GLY A 59 14.56 7.77 32.52
N ILE A 60 13.72 8.43 31.74
CA ILE A 60 13.29 9.81 32.02
C ILE A 60 12.36 9.82 33.23
N SER A 61 12.88 10.31 34.36
CA SER A 61 12.14 10.41 35.61
C SER A 61 11.06 11.50 35.57
N ASP A 62 11.22 12.53 34.75
CA ASP A 62 10.32 13.68 34.67
C ASP A 62 9.71 13.83 33.27
N LYS A 63 8.49 13.29 33.09
CA LYS A 63 7.76 13.32 31.81
C LYS A 63 7.43 14.74 31.33
N SER A 64 7.53 15.76 32.20
CA SER A 64 7.25 17.15 31.83
C SER A 64 8.35 17.76 30.94
N ASN A 65 9.58 17.25 31.04
CA ASN A 65 10.72 17.71 30.25
C ASN A 65 10.99 16.85 29.00
N ALA A 66 10.25 15.76 28.82
CA ALA A 66 10.43 14.85 27.68
C ALA A 66 10.16 15.58 26.36
N PRO A 67 10.94 15.27 25.29
CA PRO A 67 10.73 15.85 23.97
C PRO A 67 9.28 15.71 23.49
N LYS A 68 8.70 16.76 22.90
CA LYS A 68 7.29 16.78 22.44
C LYS A 68 6.93 15.61 21.50
N LEU A 69 7.89 15.10 20.72
CA LEU A 69 7.68 13.94 19.85
C LEU A 69 7.39 12.64 20.62
N LEU A 70 7.85 12.56 21.87
CA LEU A 70 7.61 11.43 22.76
C LEU A 70 6.37 11.64 23.62
N SER A 71 6.24 12.81 24.27
CA SER A 71 5.17 13.13 25.21
C SER A 71 3.88 13.60 24.53
N GLY A 72 3.94 14.02 23.27
CA GLY A 72 2.84 14.66 22.56
C GLY A 72 2.71 16.14 22.87
N SER A 73 1.69 16.79 22.29
CA SER A 73 1.32 18.20 22.54
C SER A 73 0.48 18.37 23.81
N GLY A 74 0.09 17.29 24.47
CA GLY A 74 -0.88 17.29 25.57
C GLY A 74 -2.34 17.50 25.12
N LYS A 75 -2.56 17.66 23.80
CA LYS A 75 -3.88 17.76 23.17
C LYS A 75 -4.10 16.54 22.28
N GLU A 76 -5.36 16.18 22.04
CA GLU A 76 -5.73 15.06 21.18
C GLU A 76 -6.83 15.46 20.19
N GLN A 77 -6.83 16.73 19.76
CA GLN A 77 -7.94 17.26 18.97
C GLN A 77 -7.72 17.10 17.48
N ILE A 78 -6.47 17.29 17.01
CA ILE A 78 -6.15 17.29 15.58
C ILE A 78 -5.35 16.05 15.22
N HIS A 79 -5.91 15.18 14.35
CA HIS A 79 -5.26 13.95 13.93
C HIS A 79 -4.73 14.06 12.49
N LEU A 80 -3.44 13.83 12.32
CA LEU A 80 -2.82 13.65 11.02
C LEU A 80 -2.80 12.16 10.63
N CYS A 81 -3.44 11.83 9.52
CA CYS A 81 -3.48 10.48 8.98
C CYS A 81 -2.65 10.38 7.69
N VAL A 82 -1.58 9.60 7.73
CA VAL A 82 -0.72 9.37 6.56
C VAL A 82 -1.13 8.06 5.90
N VAL A 83 -1.73 8.11 4.72
CA VAL A 83 -2.26 6.93 4.02
C VAL A 83 -1.33 6.53 2.90
N MET A 84 -0.69 5.36 3.03
CA MET A 84 0.27 4.82 2.07
C MET A 84 -0.42 3.88 1.08
N THR A 85 -0.37 4.22 -0.19
CA THR A 85 -0.94 3.46 -1.30
C THR A 85 0.07 3.31 -2.43
N SER A 86 -0.30 2.62 -3.50
CA SER A 86 0.52 2.55 -4.71
C SER A 86 0.33 3.77 -5.60
N ASP A 87 1.34 4.06 -6.42
CA ASP A 87 1.22 5.03 -7.52
C ASP A 87 0.58 4.42 -8.78
N ARG A 88 0.62 3.09 -8.92
CA ARG A 88 0.10 2.36 -10.09
C ARG A 88 -1.02 1.43 -9.65
N GLY A 89 -2.02 1.26 -10.52
CA GLY A 89 -3.10 0.30 -10.31
C GLY A 89 -2.73 -1.15 -10.60
N LEU A 90 -3.74 -1.97 -10.81
CA LEU A 90 -3.64 -3.39 -11.15
C LEU A 90 -3.00 -4.25 -10.04
N CYS A 91 -3.20 -3.86 -8.80
CA CYS A 91 -2.74 -4.55 -7.59
C CYS A 91 -3.91 -5.14 -6.77
N GLY A 92 -4.96 -5.59 -7.43
CA GLY A 92 -6.13 -6.20 -6.77
C GLY A 92 -6.78 -5.28 -5.74
N GLY A 93 -7.07 -5.81 -4.56
CA GLY A 93 -7.68 -5.08 -3.45
C GLY A 93 -6.72 -4.25 -2.60
N PHE A 94 -5.44 -4.22 -2.92
CA PHE A 94 -4.40 -3.58 -2.11
C PHE A 94 -4.74 -2.14 -1.68
N ASN A 95 -5.03 -1.25 -2.64
CA ASN A 95 -5.38 0.14 -2.34
C ASN A 95 -6.74 0.26 -1.65
N SER A 96 -7.72 -0.49 -2.10
CA SER A 96 -9.08 -0.41 -1.56
C SER A 96 -9.16 -0.86 -0.11
N ASN A 97 -8.39 -1.88 0.28
CA ASN A 97 -8.39 -2.41 1.64
C ASN A 97 -7.80 -1.40 2.64
N ILE A 98 -6.66 -0.78 2.31
CA ILE A 98 -6.05 0.21 3.21
C ILE A 98 -6.90 1.48 3.31
N ILE A 99 -7.49 1.92 2.20
CA ILE A 99 -8.38 3.07 2.19
C ILE A 99 -9.66 2.79 3.00
N LYS A 100 -10.20 1.56 2.92
CA LYS A 100 -11.34 1.15 3.74
C LYS A 100 -11.01 1.22 5.23
N LYS A 101 -9.82 0.74 5.64
CA LYS A 101 -9.36 0.82 7.03
C LYS A 101 -9.18 2.27 7.47
N ALA A 102 -8.52 3.10 6.65
CA ALA A 102 -8.36 4.52 6.94
C ALA A 102 -9.71 5.25 7.08
N LYS A 103 -10.66 5.00 6.17
CA LYS A 103 -12.02 5.58 6.27
C LYS A 103 -12.76 5.16 7.53
N SER A 104 -12.61 3.92 7.98
CA SER A 104 -13.20 3.47 9.24
C SER A 104 -12.64 4.25 10.43
N TYR A 105 -11.33 4.52 10.44
CA TYR A 105 -10.69 5.36 11.45
C TYR A 105 -11.15 6.82 11.36
N PHE A 106 -11.25 7.39 10.15
CA PHE A 106 -11.77 8.74 9.95
C PHE A 106 -13.20 8.91 10.46
N ALA A 107 -14.04 7.90 10.28
CA ALA A 107 -15.41 7.91 10.80
C ALA A 107 -15.43 7.91 12.33
N LYS A 108 -14.52 7.18 12.98
CA LYS A 108 -14.34 7.22 14.44
C LYS A 108 -13.97 8.62 14.91
N LEU A 109 -12.96 9.25 14.30
CA LEU A 109 -12.52 10.60 14.65
C LEU A 109 -13.67 11.61 14.50
N ALA A 110 -14.46 11.48 13.43
CA ALA A 110 -15.61 12.35 13.21
C ALA A 110 -16.70 12.18 14.28
N GLN A 111 -16.94 10.94 14.76
CA GLN A 111 -17.87 10.66 15.86
C GLN A 111 -17.36 11.22 17.19
N GLU A 112 -16.06 11.24 17.40
CA GLU A 112 -15.41 11.81 18.59
C GLU A 112 -15.26 13.35 18.51
N GLY A 113 -15.71 13.98 17.41
CA GLY A 113 -15.60 15.43 17.22
C GLY A 113 -14.17 15.93 16.98
N LYS A 114 -13.26 15.05 16.57
CA LYS A 114 -11.85 15.36 16.32
C LYS A 114 -11.63 15.87 14.89
N GLU A 115 -10.66 16.76 14.72
CA GLU A 115 -10.28 17.29 13.41
C GLU A 115 -9.37 16.30 12.68
N LEU A 116 -9.65 16.07 11.39
CA LEU A 116 -8.89 15.17 10.53
C LEU A 116 -8.08 15.95 9.51
N ARG A 117 -6.78 15.68 9.43
CA ARG A 117 -5.86 16.08 8.35
C ARG A 117 -5.26 14.85 7.69
N ILE A 118 -5.07 14.89 6.37
CA ILE A 118 -4.63 13.72 5.60
C ILE A 118 -3.42 14.10 4.75
N ILE A 119 -2.39 13.25 4.84
CA ILE A 119 -1.30 13.18 3.85
C ILE A 119 -1.46 11.88 3.08
N THR A 120 -1.46 11.96 1.76
CA THR A 120 -1.47 10.76 0.91
C THR A 120 -0.08 10.49 0.36
N VAL A 121 0.41 9.26 0.56
CA VAL A 121 1.63 8.75 -0.05
C VAL A 121 1.23 7.73 -1.10
N GLY A 122 1.38 8.12 -2.38
CA GLY A 122 0.90 7.34 -3.53
C GLY A 122 -0.36 7.94 -4.18
N SER A 123 -0.30 8.04 -5.51
CA SER A 123 -1.35 8.70 -6.32
C SER A 123 -2.71 8.03 -6.19
N LYS A 124 -2.77 6.69 -6.03
CA LYS A 124 -4.04 5.98 -5.99
C LYS A 124 -4.85 6.22 -4.72
N GLY A 125 -4.18 6.51 -3.61
CA GLY A 125 -4.83 6.97 -2.38
C GLY A 125 -5.49 8.32 -2.56
N ASN A 126 -4.73 9.27 -3.12
CA ASN A 126 -5.24 10.60 -3.40
C ASN A 126 -6.45 10.55 -4.34
N ASP A 127 -6.37 9.82 -5.46
CA ASP A 127 -7.47 9.69 -6.43
C ASP A 127 -8.78 9.23 -5.76
N GLN A 128 -8.70 8.29 -4.80
CA GLN A 128 -9.88 7.72 -4.14
C GLN A 128 -10.38 8.54 -2.94
N LEU A 129 -9.48 9.21 -2.21
CA LEU A 129 -9.83 10.00 -1.02
C LEU A 129 -10.30 11.39 -1.40
N LYS A 130 -9.75 12.00 -2.45
CA LYS A 130 -10.06 13.37 -2.88
C LYS A 130 -11.55 13.61 -3.10
N ARG A 131 -12.30 12.59 -3.53
CA ARG A 131 -13.73 12.71 -3.79
C ARG A 131 -14.56 13.05 -2.53
N PHE A 132 -14.14 12.56 -1.35
CA PHE A 132 -14.90 12.68 -0.10
C PHE A 132 -14.17 13.48 0.98
N TYR A 133 -12.86 13.63 0.86
CA TYR A 133 -11.98 14.24 1.87
C TYR A 133 -11.00 15.23 1.23
N GLY A 134 -11.35 15.81 0.08
CA GLY A 134 -10.44 16.68 -0.68
C GLY A 134 -9.99 17.92 0.09
N ASP A 135 -10.87 18.50 0.88
CA ASP A 135 -10.66 19.64 1.78
C ASP A 135 -9.77 19.31 2.99
N LYS A 136 -9.64 18.03 3.34
CA LYS A 136 -8.83 17.52 4.45
C LYS A 136 -7.45 17.00 4.03
N ILE A 137 -7.23 16.83 2.72
CA ILE A 137 -5.93 16.42 2.18
C ILE A 137 -5.05 17.66 2.10
N ILE A 138 -4.05 17.71 3.00
CA ILE A 138 -3.11 18.83 3.07
C ILE A 138 -1.93 18.63 2.12
N GLU A 139 -1.57 17.36 1.81
CA GLU A 139 -0.44 17.07 0.94
C GLU A 139 -0.59 15.73 0.23
N ASN A 140 -0.05 15.66 -1.00
CA ASN A 140 0.02 14.43 -1.78
C ASN A 140 1.45 14.20 -2.27
N ILE A 141 2.07 13.14 -1.77
CA ILE A 141 3.45 12.76 -2.09
C ILE A 141 3.41 11.53 -3.01
N SER A 142 4.09 11.61 -4.14
CA SER A 142 4.19 10.51 -5.11
C SER A 142 5.65 10.20 -5.42
N PHE A 143 5.98 8.92 -5.37
CA PHE A 143 7.31 8.41 -5.69
C PHE A 143 7.32 7.65 -7.03
N LYS A 144 6.46 8.05 -7.95
CA LYS A 144 6.27 7.41 -9.26
C LYS A 144 7.56 7.26 -10.07
N ASN A 145 8.51 8.16 -9.88
CA ASN A 145 9.81 8.17 -10.55
C ASN A 145 10.90 7.41 -9.77
N SER A 146 10.66 7.06 -8.51
CA SER A 146 11.58 6.23 -7.73
C SER A 146 11.44 4.77 -8.14
N LYS A 147 12.57 4.09 -8.37
CA LYS A 147 12.55 2.66 -8.78
C LYS A 147 12.22 1.74 -7.63
N ASN A 148 12.65 2.08 -6.41
CA ASN A 148 12.45 1.33 -5.18
C ASN A 148 12.21 2.30 -4.03
N ALA A 149 11.52 1.86 -2.98
CA ALA A 149 11.45 2.59 -1.73
C ALA A 149 12.87 2.72 -1.14
N ASN A 150 13.30 3.93 -0.82
CA ASN A 150 14.60 4.23 -0.24
C ASN A 150 14.42 5.09 1.02
N TYR A 151 15.44 5.13 1.86
CA TYR A 151 15.41 5.89 3.11
C TYR A 151 15.26 7.39 2.88
N PHE A 152 15.84 7.93 1.82
CA PHE A 152 15.75 9.35 1.49
C PHE A 152 14.30 9.80 1.18
N ASP A 153 13.52 8.95 0.50
CA ASP A 153 12.11 9.20 0.24
C ASP A 153 11.29 9.16 1.55
N ALA A 154 11.61 8.24 2.45
CA ALA A 154 10.99 8.15 3.77
C ALA A 154 11.35 9.34 4.67
N ASP A 155 12.60 9.77 4.65
CA ASP A 155 13.09 10.93 5.39
C ASP A 155 12.42 12.23 4.93
N LYS A 156 12.13 12.39 3.63
CA LYS A 156 11.34 13.52 3.14
C LYS A 156 9.94 13.56 3.77
N VAL A 157 9.26 12.42 3.81
CA VAL A 157 7.93 12.32 4.44
C VAL A 157 8.05 12.61 5.92
N GLY A 158 9.07 12.05 6.59
CA GLY A 158 9.35 12.28 8.01
C GLY A 158 9.56 13.75 8.33
N LYS A 159 10.37 14.45 7.56
CA LYS A 159 10.62 15.90 7.72
C LYS A 159 9.36 16.73 7.58
N ILE A 160 8.52 16.44 6.58
CA ILE A 160 7.23 17.11 6.39
C ILE A 160 6.34 16.94 7.64
N ILE A 161 6.28 15.71 8.17
CA ILE A 161 5.48 15.41 9.37
C ILE A 161 6.03 16.17 10.59
N ILE A 162 7.35 16.14 10.80
CA ILE A 162 8.01 16.81 11.93
C ILE A 162 7.82 18.33 11.85
N GLU A 163 8.05 18.94 10.69
CA GLU A 163 7.84 20.38 10.50
C GLU A 163 6.39 20.82 10.81
N LYS A 164 5.42 20.00 10.42
CA LYS A 164 4.00 20.27 10.72
C LYS A 164 3.68 20.08 12.20
N PHE A 165 4.32 19.13 12.86
CA PHE A 165 4.18 18.93 14.30
C PHE A 165 4.78 20.09 15.10
N GLU A 166 5.96 20.56 14.73
CA GLU A 166 6.61 21.71 15.35
C GLU A 166 5.80 23.01 15.19
N LYS A 167 5.05 23.14 14.07
CA LYS A 167 4.11 24.24 13.83
C LYS A 167 2.76 24.06 14.55
N GLU A 168 2.61 23.01 15.36
CA GLU A 168 1.37 22.67 16.07
C GLU A 168 0.16 22.51 15.12
N GLU A 169 0.40 22.03 13.88
CA GLU A 169 -0.67 21.79 12.91
C GLU A 169 -1.47 20.52 13.25
N PHE A 170 -0.94 19.61 14.06
CA PHE A 170 -1.64 18.41 14.53
C PHE A 170 -1.08 17.92 15.87
N ASP A 171 -1.84 17.09 16.58
CA ASP A 171 -1.49 16.53 17.88
C ASP A 171 -1.03 15.06 17.77
N ILE A 172 -1.73 14.27 16.96
CA ILE A 172 -1.50 12.83 16.83
C ILE A 172 -1.25 12.50 15.35
N CYS A 173 -0.22 11.70 15.07
CA CYS A 173 0.06 11.20 13.74
C CYS A 173 -0.08 9.67 13.68
N THR A 174 -0.93 9.19 12.76
CA THR A 174 -1.16 7.77 12.50
C THR A 174 -0.85 7.44 11.04
N ILE A 175 -0.03 6.42 10.81
CA ILE A 175 0.27 5.92 9.46
C ILE A 175 -0.57 4.69 9.14
N PHE A 176 -1.05 4.61 7.89
CA PHE A 176 -1.81 3.49 7.36
C PHE A 176 -1.02 2.86 6.22
N TYR A 177 -0.67 1.59 6.36
CA TYR A 177 0.08 0.83 5.36
C TYR A 177 -0.34 -0.64 5.35
N ASN A 178 0.09 -1.39 4.34
CA ASN A 178 -0.17 -2.84 4.29
C ASN A 178 1.08 -3.59 4.72
N GLN A 179 0.99 -4.34 5.81
CA GLN A 179 2.03 -5.26 6.26
C GLN A 179 2.04 -6.50 5.36
N PHE A 180 3.22 -6.89 4.91
CA PHE A 180 3.42 -8.09 4.12
C PHE A 180 3.56 -9.33 5.01
N LYS A 181 2.55 -10.20 4.98
CA LYS A 181 2.61 -11.52 5.65
C LYS A 181 3.06 -12.60 4.68
N ASN A 182 2.42 -12.68 3.52
CA ASN A 182 2.78 -13.56 2.41
C ASN A 182 2.14 -13.04 1.11
N VAL A 183 2.38 -13.73 -0.01
CA VAL A 183 1.88 -13.34 -1.35
C VAL A 183 0.35 -13.21 -1.41
N ILE A 184 -0.37 -14.02 -0.63
CA ILE A 184 -1.83 -14.08 -0.64
C ILE A 184 -2.41 -13.08 0.36
N THR A 185 -1.74 -12.90 1.51
CA THR A 185 -2.27 -12.14 2.65
C THR A 185 -1.43 -10.89 2.90
N GLN A 186 -2.04 -9.73 2.70
CA GLN A 186 -1.54 -8.43 3.12
C GLN A 186 -2.51 -7.86 4.16
N ILE A 187 -1.99 -7.39 5.27
CA ILE A 187 -2.79 -6.94 6.41
C ILE A 187 -2.73 -5.42 6.49
N PRO A 188 -3.85 -4.70 6.30
CA PRO A 188 -3.90 -3.27 6.53
C PRO A 188 -3.62 -2.96 8.00
N GLN A 189 -2.58 -2.18 8.26
CA GLN A 189 -2.17 -1.74 9.58
C GLN A 189 -2.49 -0.26 9.80
N GLU A 190 -2.75 0.08 11.04
CA GLU A 190 -2.75 1.44 11.56
C GLU A 190 -1.70 1.49 12.67
N GLN A 191 -0.81 2.45 12.60
CA GLN A 191 0.26 2.61 13.57
C GLN A 191 0.41 4.09 13.91
N GLN A 192 0.27 4.41 15.19
CA GLN A 192 0.56 5.73 15.69
C GLN A 192 2.08 5.92 15.74
N ILE A 193 2.56 7.07 15.25
CA ILE A 193 3.99 7.42 15.24
C ILE A 193 4.31 8.67 16.04
N ILE A 194 3.33 9.54 16.30
CA ILE A 194 3.42 10.70 17.18
C ILE A 194 2.13 10.79 17.98
N PRO A 195 2.19 10.94 19.33
CA PRO A 195 3.34 10.61 20.16
C PRO A 195 3.73 9.14 20.06
N LEU A 196 4.98 8.82 20.35
CA LEU A 196 5.47 7.45 20.39
C LEU A 196 4.73 6.65 21.46
N ASN A 197 4.15 5.51 21.07
CA ASN A 197 3.45 4.64 22.01
C ASN A 197 4.50 3.84 22.83
N THR A 198 4.72 4.25 24.07
CA THR A 198 5.64 3.60 25.01
C THR A 198 5.00 2.43 25.78
N SER A 199 3.74 2.12 25.53
CA SER A 199 2.97 1.12 26.27
C SER A 199 3.17 -0.32 25.77
N GLU A 200 3.82 -0.57 24.66
CA GLU A 200 4.18 -1.92 24.24
C GLU A 200 5.46 -2.37 24.96
N LYS A 201 5.31 -2.79 26.20
CA LYS A 201 6.34 -3.61 26.85
C LYS A 201 6.32 -4.98 26.17
N ASP A 202 7.27 -5.26 25.30
CA ASP A 202 7.65 -6.64 25.05
C ASP A 202 8.21 -7.18 26.37
N GLU A 203 7.48 -8.12 27.00
CA GLU A 203 7.89 -8.79 28.24
C GLU A 203 9.24 -9.54 28.12
N ASN A 204 9.79 -9.60 26.91
CA ASN A 204 11.09 -10.19 26.59
C ASN A 204 12.18 -9.14 26.27
N SER A 205 11.95 -7.85 26.45
CA SER A 205 13.05 -6.90 26.41
C SER A 205 13.95 -7.16 27.62
N LEU A 206 15.03 -7.90 27.36
CA LEU A 206 16.16 -7.94 28.30
C LEU A 206 16.50 -6.49 28.66
N GLU A 207 16.55 -6.20 29.93
CA GLU A 207 17.11 -4.96 30.46
C GLU A 207 18.60 -4.94 30.09
N ASP A 208 18.90 -4.64 28.82
CA ASP A 208 20.25 -4.30 28.45
C ASP A 208 20.54 -2.97 29.15
N ASN A 209 21.33 -3.02 30.20
CA ASN A 209 21.84 -1.85 30.89
C ASN A 209 22.81 -1.14 29.96
N TYR A 210 22.30 -0.21 29.15
CA TYR A 210 23.15 0.67 28.36
C TYR A 210 23.65 1.81 29.23
N GLU A 211 24.94 2.07 29.21
CA GLU A 211 25.50 3.33 29.66
C GLU A 211 25.38 4.34 28.51
N PHE A 212 24.69 5.45 28.76
CA PHE A 212 24.44 6.46 27.73
C PHE A 212 25.42 7.63 27.91
N GLU A 213 26.04 8.05 26.81
CA GLU A 213 26.93 9.22 26.73
C GLU A 213 26.62 9.92 25.39
N PRO A 214 26.26 11.20 25.34
CA PRO A 214 25.97 12.18 26.38
C PRO A 214 24.64 11.95 27.14
N GLU A 215 24.06 12.97 27.76
CA GLU A 215 22.81 12.88 28.53
C GLU A 215 21.64 12.34 27.70
N GLU A 216 20.74 11.58 28.33
CA GLU A 216 19.63 10.87 27.70
C GLU A 216 18.72 11.79 26.87
N ASP A 217 18.49 13.02 27.32
CA ASP A 217 17.64 14.01 26.63
C ASP A 217 18.25 14.50 25.30
N GLU A 218 19.58 14.66 25.26
CA GLU A 218 20.28 15.05 24.03
C GLU A 218 20.25 13.92 23.00
N ILE A 219 20.44 12.68 23.46
CA ILE A 219 20.35 11.49 22.61
C ILE A 219 18.95 11.35 22.03
N LEU A 220 17.89 11.49 22.86
CA LEU A 220 16.49 11.41 22.43
C LEU A 220 16.13 12.48 21.41
N SER A 221 16.56 13.72 21.63
CA SER A 221 16.33 14.83 20.69
C SER A 221 16.85 14.54 19.28
N ASN A 222 17.95 13.79 19.18
CA ASN A 222 18.55 13.39 17.91
C ASN A 222 17.98 12.09 17.34
N LEU A 223 17.53 11.15 18.20
CA LEU A 223 17.04 9.84 17.76
C LEU A 223 15.56 9.88 17.38
N LEU A 224 14.72 10.66 18.04
CA LEU A 224 13.28 10.70 17.78
C LEU A 224 12.93 11.07 16.33
N PRO A 225 13.50 12.11 15.72
CA PRO A 225 13.29 12.41 14.30
C PRO A 225 13.73 11.28 13.38
N LYS A 226 14.88 10.65 13.67
CA LYS A 226 15.40 9.53 12.90
C LYS A 226 14.50 8.29 13.05
N ASN A 227 13.93 8.07 14.22
CA ASN A 227 13.00 6.97 14.44
C ASN A 227 11.72 7.14 13.64
N ILE A 228 11.15 8.34 13.58
CA ILE A 228 9.98 8.63 12.73
C ILE A 228 10.29 8.29 11.28
N SER A 229 11.41 8.79 10.73
CA SER A 229 11.85 8.46 9.37
C SER A 229 12.05 6.95 9.17
N THR A 230 12.57 6.25 10.19
CA THR A 230 12.79 4.79 10.15
C THR A 230 11.47 4.01 10.17
N GLN A 231 10.50 4.41 10.99
CA GLN A 231 9.17 3.79 11.02
C GLN A 231 8.43 4.00 9.68
N ILE A 232 8.53 5.19 9.11
CA ILE A 232 7.98 5.48 7.77
C ILE A 232 8.68 4.62 6.72
N PHE A 233 10.00 4.48 6.79
CA PHE A 233 10.76 3.63 5.87
C PHE A 233 10.35 2.16 5.97
N LYS A 234 10.22 1.62 7.20
CA LYS A 234 9.68 0.28 7.44
C LYS A 234 8.30 0.12 6.80
N ALA A 235 7.39 1.06 7.06
CA ALA A 235 6.05 1.03 6.48
C ALA A 235 6.07 1.09 4.94
N MET A 236 6.96 1.88 4.32
CA MET A 236 7.13 1.95 2.86
C MET A 236 7.66 0.64 2.28
N LEU A 237 8.60 -0.03 2.95
CA LEU A 237 9.14 -1.33 2.53
C LEU A 237 8.07 -2.43 2.60
N GLU A 238 7.35 -2.52 3.71
CA GLU A 238 6.23 -3.46 3.89
C GLU A 238 5.13 -3.22 2.85
N ASN A 239 4.78 -1.95 2.63
CA ASN A 239 3.77 -1.55 1.66
C ASN A 239 4.20 -1.89 0.22
N SER A 240 5.48 -1.71 -0.12
CA SER A 240 6.04 -2.07 -1.42
C SER A 240 6.01 -3.59 -1.67
N ALA A 241 6.40 -4.40 -0.70
CA ALA A 241 6.32 -5.86 -0.77
C ALA A 241 4.86 -6.32 -0.93
N SER A 242 3.96 -5.76 -0.13
CA SER A 242 2.51 -6.01 -0.18
C SER A 242 1.90 -5.65 -1.54
N GLU A 243 2.29 -4.51 -2.12
CA GLU A 243 1.85 -4.07 -3.44
C GLU A 243 2.26 -5.06 -4.53
N GLN A 244 3.52 -5.51 -4.53
CA GLN A 244 4.00 -6.44 -5.56
C GLN A 244 3.41 -7.85 -5.38
N GLY A 245 3.21 -8.32 -4.14
CA GLY A 245 2.53 -9.57 -3.84
C GLY A 245 1.08 -9.58 -4.34
N SER A 246 0.34 -8.53 -4.00
CA SER A 246 -1.05 -8.36 -4.46
C SER A 246 -1.14 -8.22 -5.97
N ARG A 247 -0.22 -7.48 -6.60
CA ARG A 247 -0.14 -7.37 -8.07
C ARG A 247 0.14 -8.70 -8.73
N MET A 248 1.08 -9.49 -8.20
CA MET A 248 1.40 -10.82 -8.73
C MET A 248 0.17 -11.73 -8.70
N SER A 249 -0.54 -11.77 -7.57
CA SER A 249 -1.76 -12.57 -7.41
C SER A 249 -2.89 -12.09 -8.34
N ALA A 250 -3.10 -10.77 -8.45
CA ALA A 250 -4.11 -10.19 -9.34
C ALA A 250 -3.82 -10.50 -10.83
N MET A 251 -2.55 -10.44 -11.24
CA MET A 251 -2.15 -10.74 -12.62
C MET A 251 -2.22 -12.24 -12.92
N ASP A 252 -1.98 -13.09 -11.93
CA ASP A 252 -2.18 -14.53 -12.06
C ASP A 252 -3.65 -14.89 -12.31
N ASN A 253 -4.54 -14.33 -11.50
CA ASN A 253 -5.98 -14.50 -11.68
C ASN A 253 -6.46 -13.95 -13.04
N ALA A 254 -5.97 -12.76 -13.43
CA ALA A 254 -6.29 -12.18 -14.73
C ALA A 254 -5.81 -13.07 -15.91
N THR A 255 -4.62 -13.66 -15.79
CA THR A 255 -4.06 -14.56 -16.83
C THR A 255 -4.88 -15.84 -16.97
N ARG A 256 -5.30 -16.43 -15.85
CA ARG A 256 -6.17 -17.62 -15.83
C ARG A 256 -7.54 -17.31 -16.41
N ASN A 257 -8.19 -16.24 -15.96
CA ASN A 257 -9.49 -15.81 -16.46
C ASN A 257 -9.45 -15.50 -17.98
N ALA A 258 -8.36 -14.90 -18.45
CA ALA A 258 -8.17 -14.66 -19.88
C ALA A 258 -8.03 -15.98 -20.67
N GLY A 259 -7.35 -16.98 -20.12
CA GLY A 259 -7.29 -18.34 -20.71
C GLY A 259 -8.67 -18.95 -20.88
N GLU A 260 -9.43 -19.02 -19.80
CA GLU A 260 -10.81 -19.53 -19.82
C GLU A 260 -11.71 -18.79 -20.82
N MET A 261 -11.52 -17.46 -20.94
CA MET A 261 -12.27 -16.66 -21.90
C MET A 261 -11.89 -17.00 -23.36
N VAL A 262 -10.61 -17.25 -23.63
CA VAL A 262 -10.12 -17.69 -24.95
C VAL A 262 -10.77 -19.02 -25.32
N ASP A 263 -10.81 -19.98 -24.40
CA ASP A 263 -11.40 -21.31 -24.64
C ASP A 263 -12.90 -21.20 -24.93
N LYS A 264 -13.64 -20.43 -24.13
CA LYS A 264 -15.08 -20.16 -24.35
C LYS A 264 -15.34 -19.51 -25.71
N LEU A 265 -14.57 -18.48 -26.05
CA LEU A 265 -14.71 -17.79 -27.34
C LEU A 265 -14.33 -18.67 -28.51
N THR A 266 -13.36 -19.58 -28.35
CA THR A 266 -12.95 -20.54 -29.41
C THR A 266 -14.05 -21.55 -29.69
N ILE A 267 -14.70 -22.06 -28.65
CA ILE A 267 -15.87 -22.98 -28.80
C ILE A 267 -17.00 -22.23 -29.51
N GLN A 268 -17.30 -21.00 -29.10
CA GLN A 268 -18.36 -20.19 -29.74
C GLN A 268 -18.03 -19.88 -31.22
N TYR A 269 -16.78 -19.55 -31.53
CA TYR A 269 -16.33 -19.33 -32.89
C TYR A 269 -16.49 -20.58 -33.77
N ASN A 270 -16.06 -21.73 -33.28
CA ASN A 270 -16.18 -22.98 -34.02
C ASN A 270 -17.65 -23.36 -34.27
N ARG A 271 -18.52 -23.20 -33.28
CA ARG A 271 -19.98 -23.39 -33.44
C ARG A 271 -20.59 -22.47 -34.47
N SER A 272 -20.27 -21.17 -34.40
CA SER A 272 -20.77 -20.17 -35.34
C SER A 272 -20.25 -20.42 -36.76
N ARG A 273 -18.99 -20.86 -36.89
CA ARG A 273 -18.38 -21.24 -38.17
C ARG A 273 -19.08 -22.42 -38.80
N GLN A 274 -19.33 -23.48 -38.02
CA GLN A 274 -20.07 -24.66 -38.49
C GLN A 274 -21.49 -24.30 -38.94
N ALA A 275 -22.19 -23.47 -38.16
CA ALA A 275 -23.53 -22.98 -38.53
C ALA A 275 -23.54 -22.15 -39.82
N ALA A 276 -22.51 -21.31 -40.03
CA ALA A 276 -22.37 -20.54 -41.26
C ALA A 276 -22.12 -21.44 -42.48
N ILE A 277 -21.20 -22.41 -42.36
CA ILE A 277 -20.92 -23.40 -43.41
C ILE A 277 -22.18 -24.20 -43.75
N THR A 278 -22.92 -24.68 -42.75
CA THR A 278 -24.15 -25.43 -42.95
C THR A 278 -25.21 -24.59 -43.69
N LYS A 279 -25.34 -23.32 -43.31
CA LYS A 279 -26.26 -22.37 -43.96
C LYS A 279 -25.89 -22.14 -45.41
N GLU A 280 -24.62 -21.90 -45.74
CA GLU A 280 -24.14 -21.75 -47.10
C GLU A 280 -24.37 -23.01 -47.96
N LEU A 281 -24.16 -24.21 -47.39
CA LEU A 281 -24.43 -25.47 -48.08
C LEU A 281 -25.93 -25.65 -48.39
N ILE A 282 -26.82 -25.28 -47.44
CA ILE A 282 -28.26 -25.33 -47.65
C ILE A 282 -28.69 -24.34 -48.75
N GLU A 283 -28.14 -23.13 -48.72
CA GLU A 283 -28.42 -22.13 -49.76
C GLU A 283 -27.97 -22.59 -51.17
N ILE A 284 -26.79 -23.22 -51.27
CA ILE A 284 -26.31 -23.79 -52.56
C ILE A 284 -27.19 -24.94 -53.01
N ILE A 285 -27.57 -25.89 -52.15
CA ILE A 285 -28.45 -27.02 -52.53
C ILE A 285 -29.83 -26.51 -52.94
N SER A 286 -30.46 -25.60 -52.15
CA SER A 286 -31.76 -25.04 -52.48
C SER A 286 -31.74 -24.21 -53.80
N GLY A 287 -30.61 -23.51 -54.08
CA GLY A 287 -30.42 -22.81 -55.33
C GLY A 287 -30.27 -23.78 -56.53
N ALA A 288 -29.63 -24.94 -56.36
CA ALA A 288 -29.48 -25.95 -57.39
C ALA A 288 -30.78 -26.73 -57.67
N GLU A 289 -31.63 -26.91 -56.68
CA GLU A 289 -32.99 -27.53 -56.85
C GLU A 289 -34.00 -26.59 -57.48
N SER A 290 -33.77 -25.29 -57.48
CA SER A 290 -34.65 -24.27 -58.09
C SER A 290 -34.31 -23.96 -59.57
N LEU A 291 -33.28 -24.53 -60.11
CA LEU A 291 -32.88 -24.51 -61.54
C LEU A 291 -33.41 -25.75 -62.28
#